data_ae7be9a2f1f5d6d01b67129f7311cb15
#
_entry.id   ae7be9a2f1f5d6d01b67129f7311cb15
#
_cell.length_a   1.000
_cell.length_b   1.000
_cell.length_c   1.000
_cell.angle_alpha   90.00
_cell.angle_beta   90.00
_cell.angle_gamma   90.00
#
_symmetry.space_group_name_H-M   'P 1'
#
loop_
_entity.id
_entity.type
_entity.pdbx_description
1 polymer ?
#
loop_
_entity_poly.entity_id
_entity_poly.type
_entity_poly.pdbx_seq_one_letter_code
_entity_poly.pdbx_strand_id
1 'polypeptide(L)'
;MVGKDTAENLISSLDNPFCGLLAGVLATVLVQSSSVTTATIVGLVGSGTVPLHIAVPMIMGANIGTTITNTLVSLAHVGRKDEFQRAFAGATAHDFFNLLTVALFFPLELLTGVLQKLAQAVAVHGPRVGGEYPNPVKIAVKWLSKHIQRATEEILGWEQGWLA
;
A
#
# COMPACT_ATOMS: atom_id res chain seq x y z
N MET A 1 25.81 15.47 0.06
CA MET A 1 25.51 15.84 1.45
C MET A 1 24.13 16.47 1.60
N VAL A 2 23.74 17.44 0.74
CA VAL A 2 22.43 18.12 0.83
C VAL A 2 21.21 17.16 0.85
N GLY A 3 21.26 16.03 0.20
CA GLY A 3 20.13 15.09 0.15
C GLY A 3 19.88 14.29 1.43
N LYS A 4 20.93 14.06 2.23
CA LYS A 4 20.80 13.26 3.46
C LYS A 4 20.20 14.11 4.59
N ASP A 5 20.66 15.34 4.73
CA ASP A 5 20.15 16.29 5.72
C ASP A 5 18.69 16.68 5.42
N THR A 6 18.34 16.78 4.14
CA THR A 6 16.94 17.02 3.70
C THR A 6 16.04 15.81 4.00
N ALA A 7 16.54 14.59 3.78
CA ALA A 7 15.79 13.37 4.10
C ALA A 7 15.60 13.20 5.62
N GLU A 8 16.64 13.46 6.42
CA GLU A 8 16.55 13.43 7.89
C GLU A 8 15.59 14.48 8.44
N ASN A 9 15.59 15.70 7.88
CA ASN A 9 14.65 16.75 8.24
C ASN A 9 13.21 16.42 7.83
N LEU A 10 13.01 15.77 6.69
CA LEU A 10 11.69 15.28 6.27
C LEU A 10 11.20 14.14 7.18
N ILE A 11 12.08 13.23 7.54
CA ILE A 11 11.74 12.10 8.43
C ILE A 11 11.44 12.63 9.84
N SER A 12 12.22 13.61 10.35
CA SER A 12 11.95 14.22 11.67
C SER A 12 10.66 15.04 11.69
N SER A 13 10.24 15.62 10.58
CA SER A 13 8.92 16.25 10.49
C SER A 13 7.77 15.23 10.41
N LEU A 14 8.06 13.97 10.11
CA LEU A 14 7.10 12.86 10.16
C LEU A 14 6.94 12.25 11.57
N ASP A 15 7.68 12.71 12.58
CA ASP A 15 7.55 12.23 13.98
C ASP A 15 6.14 12.48 14.57
N ASN A 16 5.35 13.30 13.89
CA ASN A 16 3.95 13.48 14.21
C ASN A 16 3.10 12.41 13.49
N PRO A 17 2.33 11.57 14.22
CA PRO A 17 1.45 10.56 13.62
C PRO A 17 0.45 11.11 12.60
N PHE A 18 -0.01 12.36 12.76
CA PHE A 18 -0.86 13.03 11.78
C PHE A 18 -0.12 13.28 10.46
N CYS A 19 1.15 13.69 10.53
CA CYS A 19 1.97 13.84 9.32
C CYS A 19 2.18 12.49 8.63
N GLY A 20 2.41 11.43 9.40
CA GLY A 20 2.46 10.06 8.88
C GLY A 20 1.18 9.67 8.15
N LEU A 21 0.02 9.90 8.75
CA LEU A 21 -1.28 9.63 8.15
C LEU A 21 -1.46 10.39 6.83
N LEU A 22 -1.19 11.70 6.83
CA LEU A 22 -1.29 12.53 5.63
C LEU A 22 -0.29 12.10 4.54
N ALA A 23 0.93 11.72 4.92
CA ALA A 23 1.92 11.19 3.98
C ALA A 23 1.44 9.91 3.32
N GLY A 24 0.80 9.01 4.06
CA GLY A 24 0.17 7.80 3.51
C GLY A 24 -0.95 8.10 2.53
N VAL A 25 -1.83 9.05 2.87
CA VAL A 25 -2.90 9.53 1.96
C VAL A 25 -2.28 10.05 0.66
N LEU A 26 -1.36 11.00 0.76
CA LEU A 26 -0.74 11.65 -0.41
C LEU A 26 0.02 10.64 -1.27
N ALA A 27 0.81 9.75 -0.66
CA ALA A 27 1.54 8.72 -1.38
C ALA A 27 0.59 7.83 -2.18
N THR A 28 -0.54 7.41 -1.59
CA THR A 28 -1.51 6.57 -2.28
C THR A 28 -2.24 7.32 -3.39
N VAL A 29 -2.62 8.56 -3.18
CA VAL A 29 -3.26 9.38 -4.22
C VAL A 29 -2.33 9.60 -5.41
N LEU A 30 -1.03 9.80 -5.16
CA LEU A 30 -0.03 10.00 -6.22
C LEU A 30 0.29 8.69 -6.96
N VAL A 31 0.49 7.60 -6.22
CA VAL A 31 0.82 6.28 -6.79
C VAL A 31 -0.42 5.57 -7.36
N GLN A 32 -1.62 5.98 -6.96
CA GLN A 32 -2.91 5.36 -7.34
C GLN A 32 -3.01 3.87 -6.95
N SER A 33 -2.22 3.44 -5.94
CA SER A 33 -2.16 2.05 -5.48
C SER A 33 -1.78 1.96 -4.01
N SER A 34 -2.75 1.66 -3.16
CA SER A 34 -2.50 1.42 -1.72
C SER A 34 -1.63 0.19 -1.47
N SER A 35 -1.72 -0.83 -2.32
CA SER A 35 -0.88 -2.03 -2.19
C SER A 35 0.60 -1.70 -2.41
N VAL A 36 0.93 -0.89 -3.41
CA VAL A 36 2.30 -0.43 -3.67
C VAL A 36 2.77 0.48 -2.55
N THR A 37 1.94 1.43 -2.12
CA THR A 37 2.25 2.33 -0.99
C THR A 37 2.51 1.54 0.29
N THR A 38 1.64 0.60 0.64
CA THR A 38 1.81 -0.25 1.84
C THR A 38 3.06 -1.11 1.75
N ALA A 39 3.34 -1.74 0.60
CA ALA A 39 4.56 -2.53 0.40
C ALA A 39 5.82 -1.68 0.56
N THR A 40 5.79 -0.44 0.05
CA THR A 40 6.90 0.52 0.21
C THR A 40 7.09 0.90 1.68
N ILE A 41 6.01 1.22 2.41
CA ILE A 41 6.07 1.54 3.84
C ILE A 41 6.65 0.35 4.63
N VAL A 42 6.20 -0.88 4.36
CA VAL A 42 6.74 -2.10 5.00
C VAL A 42 8.24 -2.26 4.70
N GLY A 43 8.66 -2.00 3.46
CA GLY A 43 10.07 -2.01 3.08
C GLY A 43 10.90 -0.96 3.83
N LEU A 44 10.36 0.25 4.02
CA LEU A 44 11.00 1.33 4.78
C LEU A 44 11.11 0.99 6.27
N VAL A 45 10.11 0.32 6.84
CA VAL A 45 10.19 -0.19 8.23
C VAL A 45 11.24 -1.29 8.33
N GLY A 46 11.25 -2.22 7.37
CA GLY A 46 12.22 -3.32 7.32
C GLY A 46 13.67 -2.84 7.18
N SER A 47 13.92 -1.72 6.51
CA SER A 47 15.24 -1.08 6.40
C SER A 47 15.60 -0.21 7.61
N GLY A 48 14.69 -0.03 8.57
CA GLY A 48 14.90 0.87 9.72
C GLY A 48 14.78 2.36 9.38
N THR A 49 14.35 2.72 8.16
CA THR A 49 14.23 4.12 7.72
C THR A 49 13.02 4.80 8.36
N VAL A 50 11.90 4.07 8.49
CA VAL A 50 10.66 4.58 9.10
C VAL A 50 10.36 3.77 10.36
N PRO A 51 10.17 4.42 11.52
CA PRO A 51 9.81 3.72 12.74
C PRO A 51 8.36 3.25 12.68
N LEU A 52 8.07 2.15 13.40
CA LEU A 52 6.77 1.49 13.34
C LEU A 52 5.61 2.39 13.81
N HIS A 53 5.86 3.28 14.79
CA HIS A 53 4.84 4.20 15.30
C HIS A 53 4.38 5.26 14.27
N ILE A 54 5.20 5.51 13.24
CA ILE A 54 4.84 6.36 12.10
C ILE A 54 4.26 5.51 10.96
N ALA A 55 4.79 4.31 10.76
CA ALA A 55 4.33 3.43 9.68
C ALA A 55 2.86 3.01 9.85
N VAL A 56 2.38 2.78 11.07
CA VAL A 56 0.98 2.43 11.33
C VAL A 56 0.03 3.55 10.87
N PRO A 57 0.20 4.82 11.30
CA PRO A 57 -0.54 5.94 10.74
C PRO A 57 -0.43 6.09 9.22
N MET A 58 0.75 5.87 8.63
CA MET A 58 0.94 5.92 7.17
C MET A 58 0.10 4.87 6.45
N ILE A 59 0.01 3.65 6.97
CA ILE A 59 -0.83 2.59 6.40
C ILE A 59 -2.32 2.95 6.52
N MET A 60 -2.74 3.51 7.67
CA MET A 60 -4.11 4.03 7.82
C MET A 60 -4.42 5.12 6.79
N GLY A 61 -3.47 6.03 6.57
CA GLY A 61 -3.57 7.05 5.54
C GLY A 61 -3.65 6.48 4.13
N ALA A 62 -2.86 5.43 3.83
CA ALA A 62 -2.91 4.76 2.54
C ALA A 62 -4.31 4.19 2.22
N ASN A 63 -5.03 3.71 3.23
CA ASN A 63 -6.42 3.26 3.08
C ASN A 63 -7.37 4.41 2.72
N ILE A 64 -7.23 5.58 3.37
CA ILE A 64 -8.00 6.77 3.00
C ILE A 64 -7.65 7.22 1.58
N GLY A 65 -6.36 7.21 1.21
CA GLY A 65 -5.93 7.60 -0.14
C GLY A 65 -6.61 6.79 -1.25
N THR A 66 -6.92 5.51 -1.00
CA THR A 66 -7.66 4.66 -1.94
C THR A 66 -9.07 5.17 -2.18
N THR A 67 -9.72 5.72 -1.17
CA THR A 67 -11.10 6.24 -1.31
C THR A 67 -11.13 7.46 -2.22
N ILE A 68 -10.16 8.35 -2.07
CA ILE A 68 -10.04 9.55 -2.94
C ILE A 68 -9.90 9.12 -4.40
N THR A 69 -9.10 8.08 -4.69
CA THR A 69 -8.94 7.60 -6.06
C THR A 69 -10.23 7.01 -6.62
N ASN A 70 -10.97 6.25 -5.83
CA ASN A 70 -12.27 5.68 -6.24
C ASN A 70 -13.30 6.79 -6.55
N THR A 71 -13.36 7.82 -5.72
CA THR A 71 -14.22 8.97 -5.94
C THR A 71 -13.85 9.72 -7.21
N LEU A 72 -12.55 9.95 -7.47
CA LEU A 72 -12.08 10.57 -8.71
C LEU A 72 -12.46 9.74 -9.95
N VAL A 73 -12.32 8.40 -9.88
CA VAL A 73 -12.74 7.51 -10.97
C VAL A 73 -14.25 7.57 -11.18
N SER A 74 -15.05 7.65 -10.13
CA SER A 74 -16.50 7.76 -10.25
C SER A 74 -16.93 9.04 -10.98
N LEU A 75 -16.20 10.14 -10.79
CA LEU A 75 -16.45 11.42 -11.49
C LEU A 75 -16.24 11.32 -13.01
N ALA A 76 -15.45 10.38 -13.50
CA ALA A 76 -15.29 10.13 -14.94
C ALA A 76 -16.62 9.68 -15.61
N HIS A 77 -17.56 9.17 -14.84
CA HIS A 77 -18.88 8.73 -15.31
C HIS A 77 -19.96 9.81 -15.24
N VAL A 78 -19.63 11.04 -14.88
CA VAL A 78 -20.59 12.15 -14.65
C VAL A 78 -21.50 12.41 -15.84
N GLY A 79 -21.04 12.14 -17.07
CA GLY A 79 -21.83 12.28 -18.30
C GLY A 79 -22.95 11.22 -18.47
N ARG A 80 -22.92 10.14 -17.67
CA ARG A 80 -23.90 9.05 -17.71
C ARG A 80 -24.54 8.88 -16.34
N LYS A 81 -25.69 9.52 -16.16
CA LYS A 81 -26.34 9.70 -14.86
C LYS A 81 -26.51 8.39 -14.07
N ASP A 82 -26.98 7.32 -14.71
CA ASP A 82 -27.24 6.04 -14.03
C ASP A 82 -25.94 5.33 -13.64
N GLU A 83 -24.90 5.39 -14.47
CA GLU A 83 -23.58 4.85 -14.16
C GLU A 83 -22.90 5.65 -13.06
N PHE A 84 -22.96 6.97 -13.14
CA PHE A 84 -22.41 7.88 -12.13
C PHE A 84 -23.01 7.62 -10.75
N GLN A 85 -24.34 7.52 -10.66
CA GLN A 85 -25.03 7.27 -9.39
C GLN A 85 -24.55 5.97 -8.74
N ARG A 86 -24.43 4.88 -9.51
CA ARG A 86 -23.95 3.59 -8.99
C ARG A 86 -22.48 3.62 -8.61
N ALA A 87 -21.61 4.19 -9.46
CA ALA A 87 -20.18 4.30 -9.21
C ALA A 87 -19.91 5.19 -7.99
N PHE A 88 -20.58 6.34 -7.91
CA PHE A 88 -20.44 7.27 -6.79
C PHE A 88 -20.98 6.71 -5.48
N ALA A 89 -22.12 6.01 -5.50
CA ALA A 89 -22.66 5.36 -4.30
C ALA A 89 -21.68 4.28 -3.76
N GLY A 90 -21.12 3.46 -4.66
CA GLY A 90 -20.11 2.47 -4.27
C GLY A 90 -18.85 3.10 -3.71
N ALA A 91 -18.32 4.14 -4.35
CA ALA A 91 -17.16 4.89 -3.85
C ALA A 91 -17.45 5.49 -2.47
N THR A 92 -18.58 6.19 -2.32
CA THR A 92 -18.97 6.85 -1.07
C THR A 92 -19.14 5.85 0.08
N ALA A 93 -19.72 4.68 -0.15
CA ALA A 93 -19.85 3.63 0.88
C ALA A 93 -18.46 3.18 1.38
N HIS A 94 -17.51 2.96 0.47
CA HIS A 94 -16.13 2.61 0.79
C HIS A 94 -15.41 3.75 1.53
N ASP A 95 -15.64 5.00 1.13
CA ASP A 95 -15.09 6.20 1.76
C ASP A 95 -15.52 6.30 3.22
N PHE A 96 -16.83 6.18 3.47
CA PHE A 96 -17.37 6.19 4.83
C PHE A 96 -16.78 5.09 5.70
N PHE A 97 -16.66 3.88 5.17
CA PHE A 97 -16.08 2.75 5.89
C PHE A 97 -14.63 3.05 6.32
N ASN A 98 -13.79 3.51 5.39
CA ASN A 98 -12.39 3.82 5.68
C ASN A 98 -12.24 5.01 6.63
N LEU A 99 -13.03 6.08 6.44
CA LEU A 99 -13.01 7.24 7.32
C LEU A 99 -13.46 6.87 8.75
N LEU A 100 -14.54 6.10 8.91
CA LEU A 100 -14.99 5.63 10.21
C LEU A 100 -13.96 4.71 10.88
N THR A 101 -13.34 3.82 10.09
CA THR A 101 -12.28 2.94 10.58
C THR A 101 -11.10 3.76 11.11
N VAL A 102 -10.63 4.75 10.35
CA VAL A 102 -9.52 5.60 10.80
C VAL A 102 -9.95 6.50 11.95
N ALA A 103 -11.16 7.06 11.94
CA ALA A 103 -11.68 7.87 13.02
C ALA A 103 -11.76 7.11 14.37
N LEU A 104 -11.98 5.79 14.32
CA LEU A 104 -12.01 4.92 15.48
C LEU A 104 -10.60 4.45 15.88
N PHE A 105 -9.86 3.88 14.94
CA PHE A 105 -8.59 3.21 15.24
C PHE A 105 -7.41 4.17 15.38
N PHE A 106 -7.43 5.32 14.72
CA PHE A 106 -6.33 6.28 14.84
C PHE A 106 -6.21 6.90 16.24
N PRO A 107 -7.29 7.43 16.86
CA PRO A 107 -7.21 7.86 18.25
C PRO A 107 -6.89 6.72 19.21
N LEU A 108 -7.44 5.52 18.98
CA LEU A 108 -7.13 4.34 19.78
C LEU A 108 -5.64 4.01 19.71
N GLU A 109 -5.05 4.05 18.51
CA GLU A 109 -3.61 3.83 18.32
C GLU A 109 -2.78 4.89 19.03
N LEU A 110 -3.16 6.18 18.92
CA LEU A 110 -2.45 7.28 19.59
C LEU A 110 -2.46 7.14 21.11
N LEU A 111 -3.55 6.64 21.69
CA LEU A 111 -3.69 6.50 23.14
C LEU A 111 -3.08 5.21 23.69
N THR A 112 -3.14 4.12 22.93
CA THR A 112 -2.81 2.78 23.44
C THR A 112 -1.62 2.13 22.75
N GLY A 113 -1.31 2.52 21.49
CA GLY A 113 -0.33 1.85 20.63
C GLY A 113 -0.70 0.39 20.33
N VAL A 114 -1.99 0.06 20.29
CA VAL A 114 -2.46 -1.33 20.24
C VAL A 114 -2.02 -2.04 18.97
N LEU A 115 -2.11 -1.38 17.83
CA LEU A 115 -1.71 -1.97 16.55
C LEU A 115 -0.19 -2.13 16.45
N GLN A 116 0.56 -1.13 16.94
CA GLN A 116 2.01 -1.21 17.03
C GLN A 116 2.45 -2.37 17.94
N LYS A 117 1.86 -2.48 19.14
CA LYS A 117 2.17 -3.57 20.08
C LYS A 117 1.80 -4.94 19.51
N LEU A 118 0.66 -5.04 18.82
CA LEU A 118 0.23 -6.26 18.16
C LEU A 118 1.22 -6.65 17.06
N ALA A 119 1.62 -5.70 16.21
CA ALA A 119 2.60 -5.94 15.15
C ALA A 119 3.95 -6.39 15.72
N GLN A 120 4.42 -5.76 16.80
CA GLN A 120 5.64 -6.18 17.50
C GLN A 120 5.51 -7.57 18.11
N ALA A 121 4.39 -7.88 18.76
CA ALA A 121 4.14 -9.20 19.34
C ALA A 121 4.15 -10.30 18.26
N VAL A 122 3.52 -10.05 17.12
CA VAL A 122 3.55 -10.97 15.97
C VAL A 122 4.96 -11.10 15.41
N ALA A 123 5.72 -10.02 15.31
CA ALA A 123 7.09 -10.04 14.82
C ALA A 123 8.04 -10.82 15.75
N VAL A 124 7.83 -10.76 17.07
CA VAL A 124 8.66 -11.48 18.06
C VAL A 124 8.29 -12.97 18.15
N HIS A 125 7.01 -13.28 18.10
CA HIS A 125 6.50 -14.65 18.26
C HIS A 125 6.23 -15.36 16.93
N GLY A 126 6.20 -14.59 15.83
CA GLY A 126 6.06 -15.14 14.49
C GLY A 126 7.30 -15.93 14.06
N PRO A 127 7.18 -16.81 13.08
CA PRO A 127 8.33 -17.49 12.52
C PRO A 127 9.30 -16.42 12.03
N ARG A 128 10.57 -16.51 12.49
CA ARG A 128 11.63 -15.58 12.05
C ARG A 128 11.74 -15.68 10.52
N VAL A 129 11.19 -14.69 9.84
CA VAL A 129 11.19 -14.61 8.38
C VAL A 129 12.56 -14.08 7.93
N GLY A 130 13.59 -14.86 8.20
CA GLY A 130 14.97 -14.65 7.73
C GLY A 130 15.35 -15.59 6.60
N GLY A 131 14.42 -16.42 6.13
CA GLY A 131 14.57 -17.24 4.94
C GLY A 131 13.60 -16.76 3.86
N GLU A 132 13.93 -16.91 2.60
CA GLU A 132 12.99 -16.71 1.50
C GLU A 132 11.72 -17.54 1.76
N TYR A 133 10.70 -16.89 2.31
CA TYR A 133 9.39 -17.54 2.38
C TYR A 133 8.97 -17.82 0.93
N PRO A 134 8.64 -19.05 0.60
CA PRO A 134 8.03 -19.34 -0.68
C PRO A 134 6.67 -18.66 -0.67
N ASN A 135 6.66 -17.38 -1.07
CA ASN A 135 5.43 -16.60 -1.18
C ASN A 135 4.51 -17.35 -2.16
N PRO A 136 3.39 -17.92 -1.70
CA PRO A 136 2.52 -18.72 -2.56
C PRO A 136 2.05 -17.93 -3.80
N VAL A 137 1.94 -16.61 -3.66
CA VAL A 137 1.66 -15.70 -4.78
C VAL A 137 2.83 -15.66 -5.76
N LYS A 138 4.09 -15.57 -5.28
CA LYS A 138 5.27 -15.65 -6.15
C LYS A 138 5.35 -17.00 -6.87
N ILE A 139 5.04 -18.09 -6.19
CA ILE A 139 5.02 -19.43 -6.80
C ILE A 139 3.93 -19.50 -7.87
N ALA A 140 2.71 -19.06 -7.56
CA ALA A 140 1.59 -19.05 -8.49
C ALA A 140 1.86 -18.14 -9.71
N VAL A 141 2.39 -16.93 -9.48
CA VAL A 141 2.76 -15.99 -10.56
C VAL A 141 3.89 -16.58 -11.41
N LYS A 142 4.93 -17.16 -10.80
CA LYS A 142 6.04 -17.78 -11.50
C LYS A 142 5.60 -19.02 -12.29
N TRP A 143 4.67 -19.80 -11.76
CA TRP A 143 4.08 -20.93 -12.46
C TRP A 143 3.24 -20.45 -13.67
N LEU A 144 2.36 -19.47 -13.44
CA LEU A 144 1.51 -18.90 -14.49
C LEU A 144 2.33 -18.23 -15.60
N SER A 145 3.33 -17.42 -15.24
CA SER A 145 4.19 -16.75 -16.22
C SER A 145 4.97 -17.76 -17.08
N LYS A 146 5.47 -18.84 -16.47
CA LYS A 146 6.13 -19.93 -17.22
C LYS A 146 5.18 -20.60 -18.20
N HIS A 147 3.92 -20.82 -17.83
CA HIS A 147 2.94 -21.44 -18.72
C HIS A 147 2.53 -20.49 -19.86
N ILE A 148 2.37 -19.19 -19.56
CA ILE A 148 2.08 -18.19 -20.58
C ILE A 148 3.27 -18.05 -21.55
N GLN A 149 4.50 -18.01 -21.03
CA GLN A 149 5.71 -17.96 -21.88
C GLN A 149 5.80 -19.18 -22.81
N ARG A 150 5.62 -20.39 -22.29
CA ARG A 150 5.60 -21.61 -23.11
C ARG A 150 4.50 -21.58 -24.18
N ALA A 151 3.28 -21.17 -23.79
CA ALA A 151 2.19 -21.06 -24.74
C ALA A 151 2.45 -20.01 -25.81
N THR A 152 3.10 -18.89 -25.47
CA THR A 152 3.49 -17.85 -26.43
C THR A 152 4.62 -18.32 -27.34
N GLU A 153 5.61 -19.05 -26.83
CA GLU A 153 6.68 -19.65 -27.61
C GLU A 153 6.12 -20.70 -28.61
N GLU A 154 5.17 -21.51 -28.16
CA GLU A 154 4.54 -22.55 -28.98
C GLU A 154 3.62 -21.98 -30.07
N ILE A 155 2.89 -20.90 -29.76
CA ILE A 155 1.95 -20.24 -30.70
C ILE A 155 2.65 -19.31 -31.68
N LEU A 156 3.68 -18.58 -31.23
CA LEU A 156 4.34 -17.55 -32.04
C LEU A 156 5.62 -18.00 -32.70
N GLY A 157 6.13 -19.23 -32.42
CA GLY A 157 7.33 -19.80 -33.05
C GLY A 157 8.59 -18.91 -32.92
N TRP A 158 8.66 -18.09 -31.87
CA TRP A 158 9.81 -17.22 -31.64
C TRP A 158 10.95 -18.02 -31.01
N GLU A 159 11.82 -18.52 -31.88
CA GLU A 159 13.13 -18.98 -31.48
C GLU A 159 13.92 -17.82 -30.86
N GLN A 160 14.47 -18.09 -29.68
CA GLN A 160 15.36 -17.17 -28.95
C GLN A 160 16.66 -16.95 -29.78
N GLY A 161 16.64 -15.96 -30.63
CA GLY A 161 17.80 -15.60 -31.50
C GLY A 161 18.42 -14.23 -31.17
N TRP A 162 18.08 -13.55 -30.08
CA TRP A 162 18.49 -12.15 -29.87
C TRP A 162 19.26 -11.86 -28.59
N LEU A 163 19.74 -12.86 -27.85
CA LEU A 163 20.67 -12.68 -26.73
C LEU A 163 21.82 -13.68 -26.81
N ALA A 164 22.65 -13.51 -27.81
CA ALA A 164 24.03 -14.00 -27.86
C ALA A 164 24.97 -12.80 -28.04
#